data_e234fd651fb74c490fec126d50d79ea9
#
_entry.id   e234fd651fb74c490fec126d50d79ea9
#
_cell.length_a   1.000
_cell.length_b   1.000
_cell.length_c   1.000
_cell.angle_alpha   90.00
_cell.angle_beta   90.00
_cell.angle_gamma   90.00
#
_symmetry.space_group_name_H-M   'P 1'
#
loop_
_entity.id
_entity.type
_entity.pdbx_description
1 polymer ?
#
loop_
_entity_poly.entity_id
_entity_poly.type
_entity_poly.pdbx_seq_one_letter_code
_entity_poly.pdbx_strand_id
1 'polypeptide(L)'
;ILMFIFEYGLMPLEKKIFTPDKIYNLTYTNRPQLDFENPKPQDNIDSYYLAVAKNVIEKWFTNHIYDGVMNSIKDCLLLPNNSKQVKFIWYVVSEEKQAIESIQVFNRLNKGKISLTSSELIKALFIMDRNILSNNDRVEADKLALDWNIMERQFQDDKFWYFISNSNDSHQTRIDVLFDFVTEKPTDHADKDYSYRLFQNLYDYCRAQERKDDSVELKQLWKKHGIDNMRAAWEHVIKTNDRLIAWYENNLYYHYVGYLVSVGNQPLDIYNKLEYAKQQFSGREWTNDDTEKEFHKLIMDSFKDKGNYLNAASIDGFEYGSKYVFRLLLLFNVETSRQKGQRFAFDSFKKEKWDIEHIDSQNNASLVEHEDRLRWLNNVAYILGIESKLNERKATAKPLYDKCMDFIPKYEANLRGTGIDKQYTDFCKEVLEYFSAGDGAIKNKDSIGNLTLLDYKTNREYQDAPFPYKRHCIIREDKAGKRFMPIGTRNVFLKYYSNSNTESSFIDAMRWSMPDFDGYLREIHNTVDVIFNVFNSNSTETYER
;
A
#
# COMPACT_ATOMS: atom_id res chain seq x y z
N ILE A 1 22.69 -1.49 -19.63
CA ILE A 1 23.72 -1.59 -18.58
C ILE A 1 25.07 -1.12 -19.14
N LEU A 2 25.60 -1.71 -20.22
CA LEU A 2 26.89 -1.30 -20.80
C LEU A 2 26.94 0.19 -21.15
N MET A 3 25.88 0.72 -21.78
CA MET A 3 25.75 2.14 -22.08
C MET A 3 25.96 2.99 -20.82
N PHE A 4 25.29 2.65 -19.73
CA PHE A 4 25.41 3.39 -18.48
C PHE A 4 26.78 3.23 -17.80
N ILE A 5 27.40 2.04 -17.88
CA ILE A 5 28.75 1.83 -17.39
C ILE A 5 29.76 2.72 -18.17
N PHE A 6 29.61 2.80 -19.48
CA PHE A 6 30.47 3.67 -20.30
C PHE A 6 30.22 5.15 -20.03
N GLU A 7 28.96 5.57 -19.94
CA GLU A 7 28.58 6.97 -19.74
C GLU A 7 29.00 7.51 -18.36
N TYR A 8 28.80 6.73 -17.30
CA TYR A 8 29.02 7.18 -15.91
C TYR A 8 30.33 6.67 -15.29
N GLY A 9 30.80 5.53 -15.72
CA GLY A 9 31.99 4.89 -15.14
C GLY A 9 33.30 5.15 -15.86
N LEU A 10 33.29 5.23 -17.19
CA LEU A 10 34.52 5.31 -17.99
C LEU A 10 34.72 6.69 -18.65
N MET A 11 33.67 7.45 -18.86
CA MET A 11 33.72 8.74 -19.56
C MET A 11 34.55 9.84 -18.90
N PRO A 12 34.67 10.00 -17.58
CA PRO A 12 35.51 11.07 -17.01
C PRO A 12 36.98 10.99 -17.36
N LEU A 13 37.48 9.79 -17.62
CA LEU A 13 38.89 9.55 -17.92
C LEU A 13 39.22 9.57 -19.43
N GLU A 14 38.26 9.31 -20.29
CA GLU A 14 38.46 9.13 -21.73
C GLU A 14 37.63 10.08 -22.62
N LYS A 15 37.03 11.14 -22.07
CA LYS A 15 36.38 12.22 -22.84
C LYS A 15 37.26 12.83 -23.97
N LYS A 16 38.54 12.51 -23.99
CA LYS A 16 39.51 12.96 -25.01
C LYS A 16 39.61 12.02 -26.22
N ILE A 17 39.05 10.81 -26.18
CA ILE A 17 39.24 9.78 -27.21
C ILE A 17 37.95 9.47 -27.98
N PHE A 18 36.79 9.63 -27.37
CA PHE A 18 35.51 9.43 -28.02
C PHE A 18 34.74 10.73 -28.06
N THR A 19 34.38 11.18 -29.27
CA THR A 19 33.47 12.32 -29.47
C THR A 19 32.09 12.03 -28.86
N PRO A 20 31.45 13.04 -28.23
CA PRO A 20 30.28 12.85 -27.39
C PRO A 20 28.96 12.57 -28.09
N ASP A 21 28.95 12.26 -29.37
CA ASP A 21 27.72 11.93 -30.09
C ASP A 21 27.32 10.49 -29.79
N LYS A 22 26.35 10.36 -28.86
CA LYS A 22 25.57 9.16 -28.55
C LYS A 22 26.17 7.84 -29.00
N ILE A 23 26.99 7.21 -28.14
CA ILE A 23 27.63 5.91 -28.41
C ILE A 23 26.58 4.83 -28.70
N TYR A 24 25.41 4.93 -28.11
CA TYR A 24 24.30 3.99 -28.32
C TYR A 24 22.97 4.72 -28.45
N ASN A 25 22.15 4.26 -29.38
CA ASN A 25 20.76 4.68 -29.51
C ASN A 25 19.88 3.46 -29.21
N LEU A 26 19.06 3.54 -28.15
CA LEU A 26 18.12 2.50 -27.78
C LEU A 26 16.73 2.93 -28.26
N THR A 27 16.21 2.23 -29.27
CA THR A 27 14.88 2.50 -29.83
C THR A 27 14.09 1.21 -29.93
N TYR A 28 12.78 1.31 -29.75
CA TYR A 28 11.83 0.23 -30.02
C TYR A 28 10.98 0.60 -31.24
N THR A 29 10.87 -0.31 -32.19
CA THR A 29 10.13 -0.06 -33.45
C THR A 29 8.65 0.24 -33.23
N ASN A 30 8.05 -0.40 -32.24
CA ASN A 30 6.60 -0.38 -31.98
C ASN A 30 6.22 0.28 -30.63
N ARG A 31 7.11 1.08 -30.05
CA ARG A 31 6.86 1.72 -28.76
C ARG A 31 7.23 3.21 -28.82
N PRO A 32 6.62 4.06 -27.94
CA PRO A 32 7.00 5.46 -27.83
C PRO A 32 8.48 5.63 -27.55
N GLN A 33 9.03 6.80 -27.91
CA GLN A 33 10.43 7.13 -27.61
C GLN A 33 10.72 6.98 -26.12
N LEU A 34 11.85 6.37 -25.80
CA LEU A 34 12.29 6.18 -24.42
C LEU A 34 12.62 7.52 -23.77
N ASP A 35 12.02 7.80 -22.63
CA ASP A 35 12.33 8.94 -21.76
C ASP A 35 13.02 8.45 -20.49
N PHE A 36 14.21 8.99 -20.20
CA PHE A 36 15.02 8.62 -19.06
C PHE A 36 15.07 9.72 -17.97
N GLU A 37 14.51 10.89 -18.23
CA GLU A 37 14.61 12.02 -17.30
C GLU A 37 13.52 11.99 -16.22
N ASN A 38 12.25 11.87 -16.64
CA ASN A 38 11.12 11.84 -15.70
C ASN A 38 10.06 10.77 -16.06
N PRO A 39 10.45 9.50 -16.24
CA PRO A 39 9.53 8.47 -16.65
C PRO A 39 8.59 8.09 -15.51
N LYS A 40 7.29 8.00 -15.81
CA LYS A 40 6.30 7.39 -14.92
C LYS A 40 5.93 6.01 -15.44
N PRO A 41 5.61 5.03 -14.56
CA PRO A 41 5.23 3.68 -14.99
C PRO A 41 4.06 3.67 -15.97
N GLN A 42 3.08 4.57 -15.76
CA GLN A 42 1.88 4.69 -16.56
C GLN A 42 2.14 5.28 -17.97
N ASP A 43 3.27 5.96 -18.18
CA ASP A 43 3.59 6.55 -19.48
C ASP A 43 4.26 5.53 -20.42
N ASN A 44 5.32 4.89 -19.92
CA ASN A 44 6.03 3.82 -20.62
C ASN A 44 6.81 2.98 -19.59
N ILE A 45 6.40 1.71 -19.43
CA ILE A 45 6.98 0.80 -18.45
C ILE A 45 8.47 0.53 -18.69
N ASP A 46 8.90 0.43 -19.96
CA ASP A 46 10.30 0.19 -20.29
C ASP A 46 11.17 1.39 -19.91
N SER A 47 10.72 2.62 -20.25
CA SER A 47 11.40 3.86 -19.85
C SER A 47 11.52 3.95 -18.33
N TYR A 48 10.47 3.59 -17.60
CA TYR A 48 10.49 3.62 -16.14
C TYR A 48 11.55 2.68 -15.57
N TYR A 49 11.54 1.40 -15.94
CA TYR A 49 12.51 0.45 -15.41
C TYR A 49 13.94 0.73 -15.86
N LEU A 50 14.14 1.20 -17.09
CA LEU A 50 15.45 1.62 -17.58
C LEU A 50 15.97 2.84 -16.81
N ALA A 51 15.12 3.81 -16.49
CA ALA A 51 15.51 4.96 -15.68
C ALA A 51 15.78 4.58 -14.23
N VAL A 52 14.99 3.69 -13.63
CA VAL A 52 15.27 3.14 -12.28
C VAL A 52 16.63 2.43 -12.28
N ALA A 53 16.90 1.58 -13.27
CA ALA A 53 18.19 0.90 -13.40
C ALA A 53 19.34 1.91 -13.58
N LYS A 54 19.16 2.94 -14.41
CA LYS A 54 20.13 4.04 -14.57
C LYS A 54 20.46 4.68 -13.22
N ASN A 55 19.43 5.08 -12.45
CA ASN A 55 19.60 5.73 -11.16
C ASN A 55 20.33 4.85 -10.14
N VAL A 56 20.05 3.54 -10.12
CA VAL A 56 20.76 2.58 -9.25
C VAL A 56 22.23 2.48 -9.63
N ILE A 57 22.52 2.35 -10.92
CA ILE A 57 23.89 2.26 -11.44
C ILE A 57 24.65 3.56 -11.13
N GLU A 58 24.05 4.72 -11.39
CA GLU A 58 24.65 6.02 -11.13
C GLU A 58 25.00 6.22 -9.65
N LYS A 59 24.06 5.91 -8.75
CA LYS A 59 24.29 5.95 -7.30
C LYS A 59 25.42 5.01 -6.88
N TRP A 60 25.43 3.80 -7.42
CA TRP A 60 26.48 2.83 -7.13
C TRP A 60 27.86 3.36 -7.53
N PHE A 61 27.99 3.88 -8.75
CA PHE A 61 29.25 4.47 -9.23
C PHE A 61 29.69 5.70 -8.42
N THR A 62 28.73 6.57 -8.07
CA THR A 62 29.03 7.76 -7.24
C THR A 62 29.58 7.35 -5.87
N ASN A 63 29.04 6.30 -5.26
CA ASN A 63 29.50 5.82 -3.95
C ASN A 63 30.87 5.14 -3.99
N HIS A 64 31.32 4.67 -5.16
CA HIS A 64 32.57 3.91 -5.32
C HIS A 64 33.64 4.67 -6.12
N ILE A 65 33.49 5.98 -6.26
CA ILE A 65 34.40 6.80 -7.13
C ILE A 65 35.84 6.84 -6.63
N TYR A 66 36.08 6.63 -5.33
CA TYR A 66 37.38 6.75 -4.69
C TYR A 66 38.03 5.42 -4.25
N ASP A 67 37.34 4.30 -4.39
CA ASP A 67 37.81 3.00 -3.84
C ASP A 67 38.55 2.09 -4.85
N GLY A 68 38.90 2.61 -6.04
CA GLY A 68 39.62 1.86 -7.10
C GLY A 68 38.76 0.81 -7.83
N VAL A 69 37.52 0.63 -7.48
CA VAL A 69 36.59 -0.35 -8.10
C VAL A 69 36.36 -0.03 -9.57
N MET A 70 36.37 1.25 -9.94
CA MET A 70 36.25 1.72 -11.32
C MET A 70 37.37 1.16 -12.23
N ASN A 71 38.60 1.20 -11.77
CA ASN A 71 39.74 0.64 -12.51
C ASN A 71 39.62 -0.88 -12.64
N SER A 72 39.19 -1.57 -11.57
CA SER A 72 38.96 -3.01 -11.61
C SER A 72 37.89 -3.43 -12.62
N ILE A 73 36.77 -2.67 -12.72
CA ILE A 73 35.74 -2.91 -13.72
C ILE A 73 36.27 -2.68 -15.12
N LYS A 74 37.02 -1.58 -15.33
CA LYS A 74 37.66 -1.26 -16.61
C LYS A 74 38.60 -2.40 -17.05
N ASP A 75 39.42 -2.89 -16.14
CA ASP A 75 40.36 -3.98 -16.40
C ASP A 75 39.62 -5.28 -16.76
N CYS A 76 38.53 -5.59 -16.08
CA CYS A 76 37.68 -6.76 -16.39
C CYS A 76 36.99 -6.68 -17.75
N LEU A 77 36.68 -5.48 -18.23
CA LEU A 77 35.96 -5.26 -19.50
C LEU A 77 36.90 -5.12 -20.69
N LEU A 78 38.07 -4.46 -20.53
CA LEU A 78 38.89 -4.01 -21.63
C LEU A 78 40.21 -4.76 -21.76
N LEU A 79 40.79 -5.33 -20.69
CA LEU A 79 42.08 -5.99 -20.74
C LEU A 79 41.94 -7.47 -21.10
N PRO A 80 42.47 -7.90 -22.27
CA PRO A 80 42.28 -9.27 -22.76
C PRO A 80 42.98 -10.34 -21.93
N ASN A 81 43.96 -9.97 -21.10
CA ASN A 81 44.76 -10.90 -20.30
C ASN A 81 44.48 -10.82 -18.79
N ASN A 82 43.39 -10.17 -18.37
CA ASN A 82 42.99 -10.14 -16.96
C ASN A 82 42.45 -11.51 -16.53
N SER A 83 42.81 -11.96 -15.32
CA SER A 83 42.32 -13.22 -14.74
C SER A 83 40.80 -13.23 -14.54
N LYS A 84 40.21 -12.05 -14.43
CA LYS A 84 38.75 -11.85 -14.33
C LYS A 84 38.30 -11.05 -15.55
N GLN A 85 37.61 -11.71 -16.49
CA GLN A 85 37.12 -11.08 -17.71
C GLN A 85 35.58 -11.19 -17.79
N VAL A 86 34.92 -10.13 -18.23
CA VAL A 86 33.53 -10.16 -18.65
C VAL A 86 33.51 -10.36 -20.17
N LYS A 87 32.89 -11.45 -20.62
CA LYS A 87 32.75 -11.80 -22.04
C LYS A 87 31.28 -11.81 -22.44
N PHE A 88 31.01 -11.38 -23.67
CA PHE A 88 29.69 -11.44 -24.27
C PHE A 88 29.64 -12.64 -25.23
N ILE A 89 28.57 -13.43 -25.10
CA ILE A 89 28.25 -14.49 -26.06
C ILE A 89 27.33 -13.87 -27.10
N TRP A 90 27.85 -13.73 -28.33
CA TRP A 90 27.05 -13.27 -29.47
C TRP A 90 26.56 -14.50 -30.23
N TYR A 91 25.24 -14.75 -30.19
CA TYR A 91 24.62 -15.88 -30.89
C TYR A 91 23.73 -15.35 -32.01
N VAL A 92 24.04 -15.69 -33.24
CA VAL A 92 23.26 -15.31 -34.41
C VAL A 92 22.38 -16.47 -34.83
N VAL A 93 21.06 -16.26 -34.81
CA VAL A 93 20.07 -17.22 -35.34
C VAL A 93 20.00 -17.03 -36.84
N SER A 94 20.18 -18.12 -37.63
CA SER A 94 20.11 -18.04 -39.10
C SER A 94 18.74 -17.61 -39.58
N GLU A 95 18.67 -16.75 -40.58
CA GLU A 95 17.42 -16.19 -41.14
C GLU A 95 16.50 -17.26 -41.80
N GLU A 96 17.05 -18.43 -42.13
CA GLU A 96 16.33 -19.53 -42.79
C GLU A 96 15.37 -20.28 -41.83
N LYS A 97 15.43 -20.01 -40.52
CA LYS A 97 14.55 -20.66 -39.54
C LYS A 97 13.24 -19.91 -39.41
N GLN A 98 12.14 -20.65 -39.55
CA GLN A 98 10.79 -20.10 -39.39
C GLN A 98 10.62 -19.44 -38.01
N ALA A 99 9.75 -18.42 -37.92
CA ALA A 99 9.51 -17.64 -36.68
C ALA A 99 9.26 -18.51 -35.43
N ILE A 100 8.63 -19.69 -35.60
CA ILE A 100 8.37 -20.66 -34.53
C ILE A 100 9.69 -21.22 -33.95
N GLU A 101 10.71 -21.48 -34.77
CA GLU A 101 12.02 -21.96 -34.30
C GLU A 101 12.79 -20.88 -33.58
N SER A 102 12.65 -19.62 -33.98
CA SER A 102 13.28 -18.47 -33.32
C SER A 102 12.73 -18.29 -31.89
N ILE A 103 11.43 -18.45 -31.67
CA ILE A 103 10.79 -18.43 -30.35
C ILE A 103 11.25 -19.60 -29.49
N GLN A 104 11.37 -20.80 -30.08
CA GLN A 104 11.87 -21.97 -29.35
C GLN A 104 13.35 -21.82 -28.95
N VAL A 105 14.20 -21.25 -29.83
CA VAL A 105 15.60 -20.95 -29.51
C VAL A 105 15.68 -19.91 -28.40
N PHE A 106 14.89 -18.83 -28.48
CA PHE A 106 14.79 -17.82 -27.44
C PHE A 106 14.38 -18.42 -26.09
N ASN A 107 13.36 -19.26 -26.07
CA ASN A 107 12.89 -19.93 -24.86
C ASN A 107 13.96 -20.89 -24.29
N ARG A 108 14.69 -21.63 -25.15
CA ARG A 108 15.76 -22.53 -24.72
C ARG A 108 16.95 -21.75 -24.14
N LEU A 109 17.33 -20.63 -24.74
CA LEU A 109 18.41 -19.78 -24.25
C LEU A 109 18.05 -19.11 -22.92
N ASN A 110 16.78 -18.78 -22.70
CA ASN A 110 16.30 -18.15 -21.47
C ASN A 110 15.90 -19.15 -20.37
N LYS A 111 15.69 -20.43 -20.70
CA LYS A 111 15.24 -21.49 -19.76
C LYS A 111 16.15 -21.67 -18.52
N GLY A 112 17.33 -21.10 -18.51
CA GLY A 112 18.29 -21.19 -17.40
C GLY A 112 18.54 -19.87 -16.66
N LYS A 113 17.87 -18.76 -17.04
CA LYS A 113 18.19 -17.42 -16.45
C LYS A 113 17.01 -16.80 -15.72
N ILE A 114 15.97 -16.44 -16.43
CA ILE A 114 14.72 -15.90 -15.86
C ILE A 114 13.61 -16.56 -16.65
N SER A 115 12.77 -17.33 -15.97
CA SER A 115 11.56 -17.88 -16.58
C SER A 115 10.63 -16.73 -16.99
N LEU A 116 9.95 -16.86 -18.12
CA LEU A 116 8.85 -15.95 -18.44
C LEU A 116 7.80 -16.03 -17.33
N THR A 117 7.22 -14.89 -17.02
CA THR A 117 6.14 -14.81 -16.05
C THR A 117 4.85 -15.45 -16.59
N SER A 118 3.93 -15.79 -15.71
CA SER A 118 2.64 -16.36 -16.10
C SER A 118 1.92 -15.46 -17.12
N SER A 119 1.89 -14.14 -16.87
CA SER A 119 1.29 -13.15 -17.77
C SER A 119 1.98 -13.06 -19.14
N GLU A 120 3.31 -13.14 -19.19
CA GLU A 120 4.04 -13.13 -20.47
C GLU A 120 3.74 -14.38 -21.30
N LEU A 121 3.61 -15.54 -20.65
CA LEU A 121 3.20 -16.78 -21.31
C LEU A 121 1.77 -16.71 -21.82
N ILE A 122 0.83 -16.15 -21.04
CA ILE A 122 -0.56 -15.92 -21.46
C ILE A 122 -0.60 -14.96 -22.66
N LYS A 123 0.17 -13.86 -22.62
CA LYS A 123 0.30 -12.94 -23.75
C LYS A 123 0.74 -13.65 -25.03
N ALA A 124 1.73 -14.54 -24.91
CA ALA A 124 2.20 -15.31 -26.05
C ALA A 124 1.13 -16.22 -26.66
N LEU A 125 0.27 -16.86 -25.82
CA LEU A 125 -0.84 -17.69 -26.31
C LEU A 125 -1.82 -16.86 -27.14
N PHE A 126 -2.19 -15.66 -26.67
CA PHE A 126 -3.08 -14.76 -27.40
C PHE A 126 -2.48 -14.29 -28.74
N ILE A 127 -1.19 -13.97 -28.76
CA ILE A 127 -0.50 -13.55 -30.00
C ILE A 127 -0.34 -14.71 -30.99
N MET A 128 -0.21 -15.95 -30.50
CA MET A 128 -0.06 -17.12 -31.36
C MET A 128 -1.38 -17.66 -31.90
N ASP A 129 -2.51 -17.25 -31.36
CA ASP A 129 -3.82 -17.74 -31.81
C ASP A 129 -4.22 -17.08 -33.13
N ARG A 130 -4.30 -17.89 -34.19
CA ARG A 130 -4.71 -17.44 -35.54
C ARG A 130 -6.17 -16.99 -35.62
N ASN A 131 -7.03 -17.43 -34.70
CA ASN A 131 -8.44 -17.07 -34.68
C ASN A 131 -8.68 -15.67 -34.05
N ILE A 132 -7.77 -15.21 -33.21
CA ILE A 132 -7.73 -13.80 -32.76
C ILE A 132 -7.20 -12.91 -33.89
N LEU A 133 -6.17 -13.40 -34.59
CA LEU A 133 -5.53 -12.72 -35.71
C LEU A 133 -6.15 -13.18 -37.02
N SER A 134 -7.45 -12.90 -37.26
CA SER A 134 -8.13 -13.31 -38.48
C SER A 134 -7.42 -12.75 -39.72
N ASN A 135 -6.97 -13.65 -40.61
CA ASN A 135 -6.57 -13.42 -41.98
C ASN A 135 -5.79 -12.11 -42.26
N ASN A 136 -4.52 -12.05 -41.91
CA ASN A 136 -3.58 -10.97 -42.24
C ASN A 136 -3.82 -9.60 -41.54
N ASP A 137 -4.66 -9.48 -40.55
CA ASP A 137 -4.92 -8.19 -39.93
C ASP A 137 -3.91 -7.87 -38.83
N ARG A 138 -2.82 -7.21 -39.23
CA ARG A 138 -1.89 -6.53 -38.31
C ARG A 138 -2.63 -5.61 -37.32
N VAL A 139 -3.76 -5.05 -37.73
CA VAL A 139 -4.60 -4.13 -36.94
C VAL A 139 -5.15 -4.81 -35.68
N GLU A 140 -5.60 -6.06 -35.76
CA GLU A 140 -6.09 -6.78 -34.56
C GLU A 140 -4.96 -7.13 -33.59
N ALA A 141 -3.80 -7.54 -34.11
CA ALA A 141 -2.61 -7.78 -33.28
C ALA A 141 -2.09 -6.50 -32.59
N ASP A 142 -2.08 -5.39 -33.33
CA ASP A 142 -1.69 -4.09 -32.79
C ASP A 142 -2.69 -3.60 -31.74
N LYS A 143 -3.98 -3.85 -31.94
CA LYS A 143 -5.03 -3.55 -30.95
C LYS A 143 -4.85 -4.38 -29.68
N LEU A 144 -4.65 -5.68 -29.78
CA LEU A 144 -4.40 -6.54 -28.63
C LEU A 144 -3.15 -6.08 -27.85
N ALA A 145 -2.08 -5.76 -28.57
CA ALA A 145 -0.86 -5.24 -27.97
C ALA A 145 -1.07 -3.89 -27.26
N LEU A 146 -1.89 -3.02 -27.84
CA LEU A 146 -2.26 -1.74 -27.25
C LEU A 146 -3.10 -1.92 -25.99
N ASP A 147 -4.16 -2.73 -26.05
CA ASP A 147 -5.03 -3.02 -24.91
C ASP A 147 -4.23 -3.64 -23.76
N TRP A 148 -3.33 -4.57 -24.08
CA TRP A 148 -2.40 -5.14 -23.10
C TRP A 148 -1.54 -4.08 -22.42
N ASN A 149 -0.92 -3.20 -23.22
CA ASN A 149 -0.05 -2.15 -22.69
C ASN A 149 -0.82 -1.15 -21.80
N ILE A 150 -2.08 -0.88 -22.13
CA ILE A 150 -2.97 -0.03 -21.32
C ILE A 150 -3.24 -0.70 -19.97
N MET A 151 -3.64 -1.98 -19.96
CA MET A 151 -3.88 -2.74 -18.74
C MET A 151 -2.61 -2.82 -17.88
N GLU A 152 -1.47 -3.18 -18.48
CA GLU A 152 -0.20 -3.30 -17.77
C GLU A 152 0.20 -1.98 -17.10
N ARG A 153 0.08 -0.84 -17.80
CA ARG A 153 0.33 0.49 -17.23
C ARG A 153 -0.60 0.83 -16.08
N GLN A 154 -1.86 0.45 -16.18
CA GLN A 154 -2.85 0.68 -15.13
C GLN A 154 -2.47 -0.07 -13.84
N PHE A 155 -2.07 -1.34 -13.94
CA PHE A 155 -1.61 -2.10 -12.77
C PHE A 155 -0.28 -1.57 -12.21
N GLN A 156 0.52 -0.83 -12.99
CA GLN A 156 1.71 -0.15 -12.51
C GLN A 156 1.42 1.16 -11.76
N ASP A 157 0.23 1.73 -11.90
CA ASP A 157 -0.19 2.86 -11.07
C ASP A 157 -0.38 2.40 -9.62
N ASP A 158 0.42 2.95 -8.71
CA ASP A 158 0.37 2.59 -7.29
C ASP A 158 -1.00 2.85 -6.66
N LYS A 159 -1.73 3.88 -7.10
CA LYS A 159 -3.07 4.17 -6.59
C LYS A 159 -4.06 3.08 -6.94
N PHE A 160 -4.00 2.56 -8.18
CA PHE A 160 -4.80 1.44 -8.61
C PHE A 160 -4.33 0.13 -7.98
N TRP A 161 -3.02 -0.11 -7.97
CA TRP A 161 -2.43 -1.33 -7.42
C TRP A 161 -2.80 -1.54 -5.95
N TYR A 162 -2.54 -0.56 -5.10
CA TYR A 162 -2.81 -0.69 -3.67
C TYR A 162 -4.31 -0.63 -3.31
N PHE A 163 -5.17 -0.30 -4.24
CA PHE A 163 -6.61 -0.47 -4.09
C PHE A 163 -7.01 -1.96 -4.08
N ILE A 164 -6.41 -2.79 -4.94
CA ILE A 164 -6.77 -4.21 -5.13
C ILE A 164 -5.74 -5.20 -4.56
N SER A 165 -4.60 -4.75 -4.08
CA SER A 165 -3.53 -5.60 -3.58
C SER A 165 -2.96 -5.09 -2.26
N ASN A 166 -2.23 -5.94 -1.55
CA ASN A 166 -1.53 -5.61 -0.31
C ASN A 166 -0.02 -5.51 -0.55
N SER A 167 0.70 -4.90 0.41
CA SER A 167 2.16 -4.74 0.37
C SER A 167 2.94 -6.06 0.33
N ASN A 168 2.32 -7.16 0.75
CA ASN A 168 2.93 -8.51 0.79
C ASN A 168 2.58 -9.36 -0.45
N ASP A 169 2.12 -8.73 -1.52
CA ASP A 169 1.79 -9.41 -2.75
C ASP A 169 3.02 -10.10 -3.35
N SER A 170 2.87 -11.39 -3.70
CA SER A 170 3.96 -12.26 -4.18
C SER A 170 3.94 -12.49 -5.69
N HIS A 171 3.06 -11.82 -6.44
CA HIS A 171 2.99 -11.94 -7.89
C HIS A 171 4.30 -11.48 -8.54
N GLN A 172 4.71 -12.14 -9.61
CA GLN A 172 5.92 -11.79 -10.35
C GLN A 172 5.75 -10.47 -11.09
N THR A 173 4.55 -10.24 -11.62
CA THR A 173 4.12 -8.97 -12.23
C THR A 173 2.76 -8.56 -11.69
N ARG A 174 2.50 -7.26 -11.60
CA ARG A 174 1.23 -6.76 -11.05
C ARG A 174 0.00 -7.16 -11.87
N ILE A 175 0.16 -7.34 -13.17
CA ILE A 175 -0.93 -7.76 -14.06
C ILE A 175 -1.34 -9.23 -13.84
N ASP A 176 -0.50 -10.05 -13.20
CA ASP A 176 -0.84 -11.43 -12.86
C ASP A 176 -2.11 -11.52 -12.01
N VAL A 177 -2.38 -10.50 -11.16
CA VAL A 177 -3.62 -10.39 -10.37
C VAL A 177 -4.87 -10.41 -11.26
N LEU A 178 -4.83 -9.74 -12.42
CA LEU A 178 -5.95 -9.76 -13.36
C LEU A 178 -6.22 -11.19 -13.89
N PHE A 179 -5.17 -11.91 -14.23
CA PHE A 179 -5.30 -13.28 -14.74
C PHE A 179 -5.72 -14.26 -13.64
N ASP A 180 -5.25 -14.07 -12.42
CA ASP A 180 -5.71 -14.87 -11.27
C ASP A 180 -7.20 -14.59 -10.97
N PHE A 181 -7.67 -13.37 -11.18
CA PHE A 181 -9.09 -13.03 -11.08
C PHE A 181 -9.91 -13.68 -12.21
N VAL A 182 -9.45 -13.57 -13.47
CA VAL A 182 -10.11 -14.18 -14.65
C VAL A 182 -10.23 -15.69 -14.53
N THR A 183 -9.21 -16.33 -13.99
CA THR A 183 -9.15 -17.80 -13.86
C THR A 183 -9.72 -18.32 -12.54
N GLU A 184 -10.28 -17.45 -11.73
CA GLU A 184 -10.82 -17.79 -10.40
C GLU A 184 -9.82 -18.59 -9.56
N LYS A 185 -8.55 -18.18 -9.56
CA LYS A 185 -7.49 -18.90 -8.84
C LYS A 185 -7.77 -18.88 -7.33
N PRO A 186 -7.80 -20.06 -6.68
CA PRO A 186 -7.96 -20.13 -5.24
C PRO A 186 -6.82 -19.42 -4.50
N THR A 187 -7.12 -18.73 -3.41
CA THR A 187 -6.17 -17.90 -2.64
C THR A 187 -4.98 -18.68 -2.08
N ASP A 188 -5.21 -19.94 -1.70
CA ASP A 188 -4.21 -20.84 -1.11
C ASP A 188 -3.51 -21.72 -2.15
N HIS A 189 -3.76 -21.50 -3.46
CA HIS A 189 -3.19 -22.31 -4.52
C HIS A 189 -1.70 -22.01 -4.72
N ALA A 190 -0.85 -22.97 -4.38
CA ALA A 190 0.61 -22.81 -4.41
C ALA A 190 1.22 -22.69 -5.82
N ASP A 191 0.48 -23.07 -6.85
CA ASP A 191 0.96 -23.04 -8.22
C ASP A 191 0.98 -21.62 -8.80
N LYS A 192 2.15 -21.11 -9.09
CA LYS A 192 2.34 -19.79 -9.69
C LYS A 192 1.87 -19.72 -11.15
N ASP A 193 1.88 -20.84 -11.85
CA ASP A 193 1.50 -20.93 -13.26
C ASP A 193 0.05 -21.42 -13.46
N TYR A 194 -0.76 -21.41 -12.40
CA TYR A 194 -2.15 -21.87 -12.44
C TYR A 194 -2.96 -21.20 -13.55
N SER A 195 -2.93 -19.88 -13.60
CA SER A 195 -3.65 -19.09 -14.59
C SER A 195 -3.16 -19.38 -16.00
N TYR A 196 -1.84 -19.44 -16.22
CA TYR A 196 -1.25 -19.81 -17.50
C TYR A 196 -1.72 -21.19 -17.96
N ARG A 197 -1.73 -22.20 -17.08
CA ARG A 197 -2.16 -23.56 -17.46
C ARG A 197 -3.62 -23.63 -17.89
N LEU A 198 -4.48 -22.83 -17.33
CA LEU A 198 -5.87 -22.76 -17.76
C LEU A 198 -6.02 -22.14 -19.15
N PHE A 199 -5.29 -21.06 -19.43
CA PHE A 199 -5.27 -20.46 -20.78
C PHE A 199 -4.61 -21.41 -21.80
N GLN A 200 -3.55 -22.11 -21.43
CA GLN A 200 -2.92 -23.11 -22.28
C GLN A 200 -3.89 -24.26 -22.61
N ASN A 201 -4.64 -24.75 -21.62
CA ASN A 201 -5.66 -25.76 -21.83
C ASN A 201 -6.74 -25.33 -22.85
N LEU A 202 -7.20 -24.06 -22.76
CA LEU A 202 -8.13 -23.49 -23.73
C LEU A 202 -7.51 -23.40 -25.14
N TYR A 203 -6.27 -22.92 -25.21
CA TYR A 203 -5.53 -22.81 -26.48
C TYR A 203 -5.35 -24.17 -27.15
N ASP A 204 -4.99 -25.21 -26.39
CA ASP A 204 -4.83 -26.57 -26.90
C ASP A 204 -6.17 -27.16 -27.34
N TYR A 205 -7.25 -26.91 -26.60
CA TYR A 205 -8.62 -27.30 -26.99
C TYR A 205 -9.03 -26.68 -28.34
N CYS A 206 -8.79 -25.38 -28.55
CA CYS A 206 -9.08 -24.71 -29.83
C CYS A 206 -8.30 -25.34 -30.98
N ARG A 207 -7.03 -25.66 -30.76
CA ARG A 207 -6.18 -26.33 -31.79
C ARG A 207 -6.58 -27.76 -32.06
N ALA A 208 -7.04 -28.52 -31.05
CA ALA A 208 -7.54 -29.85 -31.20
C ALA A 208 -8.80 -29.88 -32.06
N GLN A 209 -9.74 -28.95 -31.85
CA GLN A 209 -10.94 -28.82 -32.71
C GLN A 209 -10.57 -28.48 -34.16
N GLU A 210 -9.60 -27.63 -34.39
CA GLU A 210 -9.08 -27.32 -35.74
C GLU A 210 -8.53 -28.58 -36.44
N ARG A 211 -7.97 -29.53 -35.65
CA ARG A 211 -7.40 -30.78 -36.13
C ARG A 211 -8.39 -31.93 -36.15
N LYS A 212 -9.66 -31.73 -35.77
CA LYS A 212 -10.66 -32.77 -35.51
C LYS A 212 -10.20 -33.80 -34.48
N ASP A 213 -9.47 -33.36 -33.48
CA ASP A 213 -9.01 -34.17 -32.36
C ASP A 213 -9.85 -33.84 -31.11
N ASP A 214 -10.76 -34.73 -30.74
CA ASP A 214 -11.70 -34.57 -29.62
C ASP A 214 -11.07 -34.90 -28.25
N SER A 215 -9.75 -35.11 -28.20
CA SER A 215 -9.05 -35.61 -27.00
C SER A 215 -8.83 -34.58 -25.91
N VAL A 216 -8.94 -33.27 -26.21
CA VAL A 216 -8.70 -32.18 -25.26
C VAL A 216 -10.02 -31.74 -24.60
N GLU A 217 -10.10 -31.94 -23.29
CA GLU A 217 -11.29 -31.60 -22.51
C GLU A 217 -11.20 -30.15 -21.98
N LEU A 218 -12.24 -29.36 -22.28
CA LEU A 218 -12.34 -27.98 -21.81
C LEU A 218 -12.60 -27.93 -20.29
N LYS A 219 -11.79 -27.17 -19.55
CA LYS A 219 -11.94 -27.00 -18.10
C LYS A 219 -13.32 -26.43 -17.74
N GLN A 220 -13.86 -26.87 -16.60
CA GLN A 220 -15.18 -26.44 -16.10
C GLN A 220 -15.29 -24.89 -15.99
N LEU A 221 -14.19 -24.21 -15.66
CA LEU A 221 -14.15 -22.75 -15.60
C LEU A 221 -14.61 -22.10 -16.91
N TRP A 222 -14.03 -22.51 -18.03
CA TRP A 222 -14.35 -21.92 -19.34
C TRP A 222 -15.78 -22.26 -19.76
N LYS A 223 -16.24 -23.50 -19.48
CA LYS A 223 -17.65 -23.90 -19.68
C LYS A 223 -18.62 -23.06 -18.84
N LYS A 224 -18.29 -22.80 -17.57
CA LYS A 224 -19.09 -21.96 -16.67
C LYS A 224 -19.31 -20.55 -17.24
N HIS A 225 -18.30 -19.96 -17.86
CA HIS A 225 -18.35 -18.63 -18.46
C HIS A 225 -18.77 -18.63 -19.94
N GLY A 226 -19.10 -19.78 -20.52
CA GLY A 226 -19.47 -19.91 -21.93
C GLY A 226 -18.33 -19.60 -22.89
N ILE A 227 -17.08 -19.82 -22.45
CA ILE A 227 -15.85 -19.51 -23.20
C ILE A 227 -15.36 -20.80 -23.85
N ASP A 228 -15.35 -20.83 -25.17
CA ASP A 228 -14.96 -21.96 -26.01
C ASP A 228 -13.81 -21.66 -26.97
N ASN A 229 -13.36 -20.40 -27.01
CA ASN A 229 -12.25 -19.97 -27.87
C ASN A 229 -11.44 -18.83 -27.25
N MET A 230 -10.24 -18.60 -27.79
CA MET A 230 -9.31 -17.58 -27.25
C MET A 230 -9.81 -16.14 -27.41
N ARG A 231 -10.63 -15.85 -28.45
CA ARG A 231 -11.25 -14.52 -28.62
C ARG A 231 -12.23 -14.24 -27.48
N ALA A 232 -13.11 -15.18 -27.17
CA ALA A 232 -14.04 -15.04 -26.05
C ALA A 232 -13.30 -14.92 -24.70
N ALA A 233 -12.19 -15.65 -24.53
CA ALA A 233 -11.33 -15.50 -23.36
C ALA A 233 -10.71 -14.11 -23.26
N TRP A 234 -10.24 -13.54 -24.37
CA TRP A 234 -9.72 -12.17 -24.40
C TRP A 234 -10.80 -11.15 -24.05
N GLU A 235 -11.99 -11.26 -24.61
CA GLU A 235 -13.13 -10.40 -24.25
C GLU A 235 -13.49 -10.52 -22.77
N HIS A 236 -13.34 -11.70 -22.17
CA HIS A 236 -13.55 -11.90 -20.73
C HIS A 236 -12.45 -11.22 -19.90
N VAL A 237 -11.20 -11.24 -20.34
CA VAL A 237 -10.10 -10.47 -19.72
C VAL A 237 -10.41 -8.97 -19.74
N ILE A 238 -10.80 -8.43 -20.89
CA ILE A 238 -11.17 -7.00 -21.04
C ILE A 238 -12.33 -6.65 -20.10
N LYS A 239 -13.42 -7.42 -20.10
CA LYS A 239 -14.58 -7.18 -19.22
C LYS A 239 -14.21 -7.22 -17.74
N THR A 240 -13.29 -8.10 -17.37
CA THR A 240 -12.82 -8.20 -15.98
C THR A 240 -11.98 -6.98 -15.60
N ASN A 241 -11.10 -6.54 -16.49
CA ASN A 241 -10.33 -5.32 -16.30
C ASN A 241 -11.25 -4.08 -16.17
N ASP A 242 -12.23 -3.94 -17.08
CA ASP A 242 -13.19 -2.84 -17.06
C ASP A 242 -14.00 -2.81 -15.75
N ARG A 243 -14.32 -3.98 -15.20
CA ARG A 243 -14.98 -4.10 -13.89
C ARG A 243 -14.08 -3.58 -12.76
N LEU A 244 -12.80 -3.94 -12.75
CA LEU A 244 -11.86 -3.43 -11.74
C LEU A 244 -11.67 -1.91 -11.86
N ILE A 245 -11.69 -1.38 -13.09
CA ILE A 245 -11.69 0.07 -13.34
C ILE A 245 -12.97 0.72 -12.78
N ALA A 246 -14.14 0.14 -13.09
CA ALA A 246 -15.41 0.64 -12.59
C ALA A 246 -15.48 0.65 -11.05
N TRP A 247 -14.92 -0.37 -10.40
CA TRP A 247 -14.77 -0.39 -8.95
C TRP A 247 -13.84 0.71 -8.44
N TYR A 248 -12.72 0.90 -9.11
CA TYR A 248 -11.77 1.96 -8.76
C TYR A 248 -12.38 3.35 -8.90
N GLU A 249 -13.20 3.59 -9.93
CA GLU A 249 -13.80 4.90 -10.20
C GLU A 249 -15.02 5.19 -9.31
N ASN A 250 -15.74 4.17 -8.91
CA ASN A 250 -16.93 4.32 -8.06
C ASN A 250 -16.56 4.55 -6.59
N ASN A 251 -17.07 5.62 -5.99
CA ASN A 251 -16.72 6.02 -4.62
C ASN A 251 -17.02 4.93 -3.57
N LEU A 252 -18.17 4.24 -3.67
CA LEU A 252 -18.56 3.17 -2.75
C LEU A 252 -17.62 1.98 -2.84
N TYR A 253 -17.47 1.44 -4.06
CA TYR A 253 -16.61 0.29 -4.32
C TYR A 253 -15.15 0.58 -3.97
N TYR A 254 -14.62 1.75 -4.35
CA TYR A 254 -13.25 2.15 -4.04
C TYR A 254 -12.95 2.04 -2.55
N HIS A 255 -13.80 2.62 -1.71
CA HIS A 255 -13.54 2.64 -0.27
C HIS A 255 -13.74 1.27 0.38
N TYR A 256 -14.81 0.57 0.05
CA TYR A 256 -15.11 -0.70 0.72
C TYR A 256 -14.28 -1.88 0.19
N VAL A 257 -14.01 -1.96 -1.11
CA VAL A 257 -13.07 -2.96 -1.64
C VAL A 257 -11.67 -2.69 -1.10
N GLY A 258 -11.19 -1.43 -1.16
CA GLY A 258 -9.88 -1.07 -0.62
C GLY A 258 -9.72 -1.37 0.86
N TYR A 259 -10.77 -1.12 1.68
CA TYR A 259 -10.80 -1.52 3.08
C TYR A 259 -10.73 -3.03 3.25
N LEU A 260 -11.62 -3.78 2.59
CA LEU A 260 -11.70 -5.24 2.67
C LEU A 260 -10.38 -5.90 2.27
N VAL A 261 -9.75 -5.42 1.21
CA VAL A 261 -8.42 -5.88 0.80
C VAL A 261 -7.38 -5.54 1.87
N SER A 262 -7.44 -4.37 2.50
CA SER A 262 -6.50 -3.97 3.55
C SER A 262 -6.59 -4.83 4.81
N VAL A 263 -7.77 -5.43 5.08
CA VAL A 263 -7.96 -6.36 6.21
C VAL A 263 -7.85 -7.83 5.82
N GLY A 264 -7.39 -8.14 4.60
CA GLY A 264 -6.98 -9.48 4.17
C GLY A 264 -7.93 -10.21 3.23
N ASN A 265 -9.00 -9.57 2.73
CA ASN A 265 -9.85 -10.18 1.72
C ASN A 265 -9.22 -10.09 0.34
N GLN A 266 -9.51 -11.07 -0.53
CA GLN A 266 -9.10 -11.02 -1.94
C GLN A 266 -10.19 -10.36 -2.79
N PRO A 267 -9.82 -9.59 -3.83
CA PRO A 267 -10.80 -8.96 -4.73
C PRO A 267 -11.78 -9.97 -5.36
N LEU A 268 -11.30 -11.15 -5.72
CA LEU A 268 -12.12 -12.23 -6.27
C LEU A 268 -13.17 -12.73 -5.28
N ASP A 269 -12.81 -12.90 -4.00
CA ASP A 269 -13.75 -13.34 -2.96
C ASP A 269 -14.85 -12.29 -2.73
N ILE A 270 -14.47 -11.01 -2.72
CA ILE A 270 -15.40 -9.88 -2.64
C ILE A 270 -16.38 -9.94 -3.82
N TYR A 271 -15.86 -10.10 -5.05
CA TYR A 271 -16.67 -10.21 -6.25
C TYR A 271 -17.67 -11.37 -6.17
N ASN A 272 -17.18 -12.57 -5.85
CA ASN A 272 -18.01 -13.76 -5.79
C ASN A 272 -19.13 -13.65 -4.77
N LYS A 273 -18.87 -13.04 -3.61
CA LYS A 273 -19.89 -12.80 -2.57
C LYS A 273 -20.94 -11.79 -3.02
N LEU A 274 -20.53 -10.69 -3.67
CA LEU A 274 -21.46 -9.70 -4.22
C LEU A 274 -22.34 -10.30 -5.33
N GLU A 275 -21.76 -11.05 -6.27
CA GLU A 275 -22.51 -11.69 -7.34
C GLU A 275 -23.45 -12.77 -6.80
N TYR A 276 -23.02 -13.55 -5.81
CA TYR A 276 -23.87 -14.54 -5.15
C TYR A 276 -25.06 -13.85 -4.47
N ALA A 277 -24.84 -12.79 -3.71
CA ALA A 277 -25.91 -12.03 -3.05
C ALA A 277 -26.91 -11.47 -4.08
N LYS A 278 -26.41 -10.93 -5.18
CA LYS A 278 -27.24 -10.41 -6.28
C LYS A 278 -28.07 -11.50 -6.95
N GLN A 279 -27.51 -12.69 -7.16
CA GLN A 279 -28.23 -13.84 -7.75
C GLN A 279 -29.32 -14.40 -6.82
N GLN A 280 -29.11 -14.36 -5.51
CA GLN A 280 -30.10 -14.78 -4.52
C GLN A 280 -31.19 -13.74 -4.27
N PHE A 281 -30.98 -12.52 -4.74
CA PHE A 281 -31.91 -11.42 -4.56
C PHE A 281 -33.13 -11.59 -5.47
N SER A 282 -34.34 -11.40 -4.90
CA SER A 282 -35.59 -11.54 -5.64
C SER A 282 -36.63 -10.50 -5.19
N GLY A 283 -37.61 -10.29 -6.00
CA GLY A 283 -38.77 -9.43 -5.68
C GLY A 283 -38.71 -8.03 -6.27
N ARG A 284 -37.54 -7.47 -6.48
CA ARG A 284 -37.32 -6.18 -7.16
C ARG A 284 -35.92 -6.12 -7.81
N GLU A 285 -35.65 -5.06 -8.55
CA GLU A 285 -34.33 -4.82 -9.12
C GLU A 285 -33.28 -4.51 -8.04
N TRP A 286 -32.07 -5.04 -8.20
CA TRP A 286 -30.93 -4.77 -7.31
C TRP A 286 -30.46 -3.32 -7.46
N THR A 287 -30.31 -2.63 -6.34
CA THR A 287 -29.96 -1.21 -6.29
C THR A 287 -28.56 -0.97 -5.71
N ASN A 288 -28.12 0.28 -5.74
CA ASN A 288 -26.88 0.69 -5.06
C ASN A 288 -26.97 0.52 -3.54
N ASP A 289 -28.15 0.75 -2.94
CA ASP A 289 -28.38 0.55 -1.50
C ASP A 289 -28.24 -0.92 -1.11
N ASP A 290 -28.68 -1.84 -1.96
CA ASP A 290 -28.49 -3.28 -1.74
C ASP A 290 -27.01 -3.66 -1.80
N THR A 291 -26.29 -3.06 -2.73
CA THR A 291 -24.84 -3.21 -2.85
C THR A 291 -24.13 -2.69 -1.60
N GLU A 292 -24.51 -1.51 -1.11
CA GLU A 292 -23.94 -0.92 0.11
C GLU A 292 -24.22 -1.79 1.33
N LYS A 293 -25.45 -2.27 1.50
CA LYS A 293 -25.82 -3.21 2.57
C LYS A 293 -24.99 -4.50 2.50
N GLU A 294 -24.76 -5.03 1.31
CA GLU A 294 -23.93 -6.24 1.16
C GLU A 294 -22.47 -5.98 1.51
N PHE A 295 -21.92 -4.83 1.13
CA PHE A 295 -20.59 -4.42 1.60
C PHE A 295 -20.53 -4.31 3.13
N HIS A 296 -21.56 -3.76 3.77
CA HIS A 296 -21.61 -3.70 5.24
C HIS A 296 -21.55 -5.10 5.87
N LYS A 297 -22.27 -6.10 5.30
CA LYS A 297 -22.19 -7.49 5.76
C LYS A 297 -20.78 -8.06 5.58
N LEU A 298 -20.14 -7.82 4.42
CA LEU A 298 -18.77 -8.26 4.16
C LEU A 298 -17.77 -7.63 5.14
N ILE A 299 -17.93 -6.35 5.46
CA ILE A 299 -17.11 -5.66 6.46
C ILE A 299 -17.31 -6.30 7.84
N MET A 300 -18.54 -6.61 8.22
CA MET A 300 -18.86 -7.24 9.49
C MET A 300 -18.31 -8.66 9.62
N ASP A 301 -18.00 -9.36 8.53
CA ASP A 301 -17.25 -10.62 8.57
C ASP A 301 -15.89 -10.48 9.28
N SER A 302 -15.29 -9.28 9.25
CA SER A 302 -14.04 -8.98 9.96
C SER A 302 -14.23 -8.67 11.46
N PHE A 303 -15.48 -8.50 11.92
CA PHE A 303 -15.88 -8.18 13.30
C PHE A 303 -16.71 -9.31 13.93
N LYS A 304 -16.21 -10.55 13.81
CA LYS A 304 -16.80 -11.72 14.47
C LYS A 304 -15.98 -12.15 15.67
N ASP A 305 -16.68 -12.42 16.77
CA ASP A 305 -16.11 -13.08 17.94
C ASP A 305 -16.82 -14.40 18.20
N LYS A 306 -16.04 -15.50 18.26
CA LYS A 306 -16.54 -16.87 18.46
C LYS A 306 -17.75 -17.22 17.55
N GLY A 307 -17.72 -16.73 16.31
CA GLY A 307 -18.77 -16.96 15.31
C GLY A 307 -19.94 -15.96 15.34
N ASN A 308 -20.03 -15.10 16.34
CA ASN A 308 -21.08 -14.09 16.46
C ASN A 308 -20.61 -12.73 15.93
N TYR A 309 -21.49 -12.02 15.24
CA TYR A 309 -21.22 -10.65 14.84
C TYR A 309 -21.24 -9.71 16.06
N LEU A 310 -20.25 -8.83 16.13
CA LEU A 310 -20.26 -7.72 17.07
C LEU A 310 -21.29 -6.68 16.59
N ASN A 311 -21.82 -5.89 17.50
CA ASN A 311 -22.76 -4.80 17.21
C ASN A 311 -22.16 -3.45 17.62
N ALA A 312 -22.88 -2.36 17.34
CA ALA A 312 -22.42 -1.01 17.67
C ALA A 312 -22.06 -0.85 19.16
N ALA A 313 -22.85 -1.42 20.10
CA ALA A 313 -22.54 -1.34 21.53
C ALA A 313 -21.24 -2.08 21.93
N SER A 314 -20.74 -2.98 21.09
CA SER A 314 -19.47 -3.67 21.34
C SER A 314 -18.27 -2.74 21.16
N ILE A 315 -18.42 -1.63 20.42
CA ILE A 315 -17.33 -0.68 20.12
C ILE A 315 -16.77 -0.07 21.41
N ASP A 316 -17.62 0.28 22.37
CA ASP A 316 -17.20 0.88 23.64
C ASP A 316 -16.26 -0.01 24.47
N GLY A 317 -16.36 -1.34 24.27
CA GLY A 317 -15.49 -2.33 24.90
C GLY A 317 -14.20 -2.64 24.15
N PHE A 318 -13.89 -1.94 23.06
CA PHE A 318 -12.63 -2.18 22.33
C PHE A 318 -11.47 -1.48 23.02
N GLU A 319 -10.45 -2.27 23.37
CA GLU A 319 -9.29 -1.83 24.09
C GLU A 319 -8.00 -2.15 23.31
N TYR A 320 -6.93 -1.44 23.65
CA TYR A 320 -5.60 -1.66 23.10
C TYR A 320 -5.21 -3.14 23.20
N GLY A 321 -4.60 -3.68 22.14
CA GLY A 321 -4.28 -5.11 22.04
C GLY A 321 -5.41 -5.98 21.45
N SER A 322 -6.65 -5.46 21.33
CA SER A 322 -7.71 -6.16 20.62
C SER A 322 -7.48 -6.13 19.10
N LYS A 323 -7.63 -7.28 18.44
CA LYS A 323 -7.55 -7.40 16.96
C LYS A 323 -8.56 -6.52 16.21
N TYR A 324 -9.61 -6.06 16.90
CA TYR A 324 -10.68 -5.25 16.29
C TYR A 324 -10.33 -3.76 16.23
N VAL A 325 -9.48 -3.27 17.12
CA VAL A 325 -9.13 -1.84 17.20
C VAL A 325 -8.53 -1.33 15.90
N PHE A 326 -7.51 -2.01 15.37
CA PHE A 326 -6.90 -1.61 14.09
C PHE A 326 -7.92 -1.58 12.96
N ARG A 327 -8.76 -2.61 12.84
CA ARG A 327 -9.80 -2.72 11.81
C ARG A 327 -10.83 -1.61 11.93
N LEU A 328 -11.27 -1.31 13.15
CA LEU A 328 -12.23 -0.23 13.41
C LEU A 328 -11.66 1.14 13.08
N LEU A 329 -10.44 1.43 13.55
CA LEU A 329 -9.80 2.71 13.27
C LEU A 329 -9.52 2.92 11.77
N LEU A 330 -9.16 1.85 11.05
CA LEU A 330 -9.03 1.90 9.59
C LEU A 330 -10.40 2.14 8.93
N LEU A 331 -11.44 1.40 9.34
CA LEU A 331 -12.80 1.57 8.83
C LEU A 331 -13.31 3.00 9.06
N PHE A 332 -13.12 3.53 10.26
CA PHE A 332 -13.46 4.91 10.61
C PHE A 332 -12.80 5.94 9.68
N ASN A 333 -11.51 5.77 9.40
CA ASN A 333 -10.78 6.69 8.52
C ASN A 333 -11.21 6.56 7.04
N VAL A 334 -11.44 5.33 6.57
CA VAL A 334 -11.90 5.06 5.21
C VAL A 334 -13.31 5.62 4.99
N GLU A 335 -14.23 5.33 5.93
CA GLU A 335 -15.61 5.78 5.86
C GLU A 335 -15.74 7.29 6.02
N THR A 336 -14.96 7.92 6.92
CA THR A 336 -14.88 9.38 7.04
C THR A 336 -14.45 10.02 5.72
N SER A 337 -13.47 9.41 5.02
CA SER A 337 -13.02 9.91 3.72
C SER A 337 -14.13 9.77 2.67
N ARG A 338 -14.81 8.62 2.62
CA ARG A 338 -15.92 8.34 1.71
C ARG A 338 -17.05 9.35 1.87
N GLN A 339 -17.51 9.57 3.11
CA GLN A 339 -18.61 10.48 3.43
C GLN A 339 -18.27 11.94 3.08
N LYS A 340 -17.00 12.33 3.15
CA LYS A 340 -16.52 13.65 2.75
C LYS A 340 -16.22 13.77 1.25
N GLY A 341 -16.50 12.75 0.44
CA GLY A 341 -16.22 12.74 -0.97
C GLY A 341 -14.73 12.76 -1.32
N GLN A 342 -13.86 12.38 -0.38
CA GLN A 342 -12.42 12.30 -0.56
C GLN A 342 -11.99 10.86 -0.74
N ARG A 343 -11.05 10.58 -1.62
CA ARG A 343 -10.47 9.25 -1.75
C ARG A 343 -9.47 8.98 -0.62
N PHE A 344 -9.65 7.85 0.08
CA PHE A 344 -8.65 7.37 1.01
C PHE A 344 -7.40 6.90 0.24
N ALA A 345 -6.21 7.37 0.62
CA ALA A 345 -4.97 7.09 -0.11
C ALA A 345 -4.41 5.71 0.26
N PHE A 346 -4.98 4.62 -0.29
CA PHE A 346 -4.55 3.25 -0.02
C PHE A 346 -3.10 3.00 -0.41
N ASP A 347 -2.59 3.67 -1.46
CA ASP A 347 -1.20 3.59 -1.88
C ASP A 347 -0.24 4.11 -0.80
N SER A 348 -0.55 5.27 -0.23
CA SER A 348 0.25 5.84 0.85
C SER A 348 0.09 5.03 2.14
N PHE A 349 -1.13 4.57 2.44
CA PHE A 349 -1.40 3.75 3.61
C PHE A 349 -0.63 2.41 3.57
N LYS A 350 -0.71 1.65 2.48
CA LYS A 350 -0.12 0.30 2.38
C LYS A 350 1.40 0.28 2.18
N LYS A 351 2.01 1.39 1.79
CA LYS A 351 3.48 1.54 1.70
C LYS A 351 4.16 1.71 3.05
N GLU A 352 3.44 2.14 4.07
CA GLU A 352 3.97 2.36 5.41
C GLU A 352 3.45 1.28 6.38
N LYS A 353 4.14 1.14 7.51
CA LYS A 353 3.65 0.33 8.64
C LYS A 353 2.84 1.24 9.56
N TRP A 354 1.74 0.74 10.08
CA TRP A 354 0.81 1.47 10.95
C TRP A 354 0.70 0.80 12.30
N ASP A 355 0.72 1.60 13.34
CA ASP A 355 0.53 1.19 14.73
C ASP A 355 -0.72 1.85 15.31
N ILE A 356 -1.23 1.24 16.38
CA ILE A 356 -2.24 1.84 17.25
C ILE A 356 -1.49 2.69 18.26
N GLU A 357 -1.82 3.98 18.32
CA GLU A 357 -1.19 4.95 19.21
C GLU A 357 -2.17 5.49 20.23
N HIS A 358 -1.73 5.61 21.49
CA HIS A 358 -2.48 6.30 22.53
C HIS A 358 -2.45 7.80 22.31
N ILE A 359 -3.61 8.44 22.20
CA ILE A 359 -3.72 9.89 22.02
C ILE A 359 -3.14 10.59 23.25
N ASP A 360 -3.63 10.25 24.45
CA ASP A 360 -3.03 10.62 25.73
C ASP A 360 -2.23 9.42 26.26
N SER A 361 -0.93 9.60 26.42
CA SER A 361 0.01 8.51 26.77
C SER A 361 -0.28 7.90 28.13
N GLN A 362 -0.05 6.58 28.25
CA GLN A 362 -0.36 5.84 29.47
C GLN A 362 0.60 6.13 30.61
N ASN A 363 1.88 5.84 30.44
CA ASN A 363 2.88 5.97 31.49
C ASN A 363 4.30 5.93 30.91
N ASN A 364 5.04 7.00 31.02
CA ASN A 364 6.39 7.13 30.48
C ASN A 364 7.47 6.51 31.38
N ALA A 365 7.10 5.95 32.53
CA ALA A 365 8.01 5.23 33.40
C ALA A 365 8.48 3.89 32.82
N SER A 366 7.85 3.42 31.72
CA SER A 366 8.19 2.17 31.04
C SER A 366 9.35 2.31 30.05
N LEU A 367 9.80 3.52 29.71
CA LEU A 367 10.96 3.69 28.84
C LEU A 367 12.22 3.17 29.53
N VAL A 368 12.84 2.16 28.93
CA VAL A 368 14.02 1.46 29.49
C VAL A 368 15.30 2.02 28.91
N GLU A 369 15.31 2.29 27.60
CA GLU A 369 16.50 2.72 26.90
C GLU A 369 16.86 4.18 27.20
N HIS A 370 18.15 4.42 27.42
CA HIS A 370 18.65 5.75 27.77
C HIS A 370 18.34 6.81 26.71
N GLU A 371 18.50 6.46 25.44
CA GLU A 371 18.24 7.36 24.32
C GLU A 371 16.77 7.76 24.21
N ASP A 372 15.85 6.83 24.47
CA ASP A 372 14.41 7.08 24.44
C ASP A 372 13.98 8.02 25.58
N ARG A 373 14.53 7.82 26.78
CA ARG A 373 14.30 8.70 27.91
C ARG A 373 14.82 10.12 27.66
N LEU A 374 16.01 10.23 27.07
CA LEU A 374 16.59 11.54 26.73
C LEU A 374 15.76 12.25 25.65
N ARG A 375 15.29 11.52 24.66
CA ARG A 375 14.39 12.06 23.63
C ARG A 375 13.10 12.56 24.27
N TRP A 376 12.50 11.78 25.16
CA TRP A 376 11.30 12.19 25.90
C TRP A 376 11.53 13.46 26.71
N LEU A 377 12.63 13.58 27.47
CA LEU A 377 12.99 14.78 28.23
C LEU A 377 13.11 16.01 27.31
N ASN A 378 13.75 15.88 26.15
CA ASN A 378 13.86 16.96 25.19
C ASN A 378 12.49 17.38 24.61
N ASN A 379 11.63 16.43 24.35
CA ASN A 379 10.27 16.67 23.87
C ASN A 379 9.43 17.44 24.92
N VAL A 380 9.53 17.03 26.18
CA VAL A 380 8.89 17.71 27.31
C VAL A 380 9.44 19.12 27.50
N ALA A 381 10.78 19.29 27.49
CA ALA A 381 11.42 20.60 27.58
C ALA A 381 10.94 21.54 26.49
N TYR A 382 10.79 21.07 25.27
CA TYR A 382 10.27 21.86 24.15
C TYR A 382 8.88 22.44 24.44
N ILE A 383 7.93 21.59 24.88
CA ILE A 383 6.56 22.04 25.16
C ILE A 383 6.49 22.93 26.40
N LEU A 384 7.17 22.58 27.51
CA LEU A 384 7.25 23.38 28.70
C LEU A 384 7.88 24.75 28.39
N GLY A 385 8.87 24.79 27.49
CA GLY A 385 9.49 26.03 27.02
C GLY A 385 8.53 26.97 26.29
N ILE A 386 7.56 26.39 25.52
CA ILE A 386 6.49 27.15 24.90
C ILE A 386 5.51 27.66 25.98
N GLU A 387 4.99 26.78 26.83
CA GLU A 387 4.01 27.13 27.86
C GLU A 387 4.56 28.12 28.91
N SER A 388 5.86 28.06 29.24
CA SER A 388 6.51 28.99 30.18
C SER A 388 6.55 30.44 29.70
N LYS A 389 6.30 30.69 28.41
CA LYS A 389 6.23 32.05 27.82
C LYS A 389 4.82 32.61 27.82
N LEU A 390 3.81 31.79 28.12
CA LEU A 390 2.40 32.19 28.15
C LEU A 390 2.05 32.75 29.53
N ASN A 391 1.45 33.93 29.57
CA ASN A 391 1.14 34.60 30.82
C ASN A 391 0.32 33.76 31.80
N GLU A 392 -0.65 32.99 31.30
CA GLU A 392 -1.54 32.14 32.10
C GLU A 392 -0.86 30.90 32.68
N ARG A 393 0.24 30.45 32.09
CA ARG A 393 0.94 29.21 32.44
C ARG A 393 2.34 29.44 33.02
N LYS A 394 2.87 30.64 32.91
CA LYS A 394 4.24 30.96 33.31
C LYS A 394 4.55 30.53 34.74
N ALA A 395 3.62 30.74 35.68
CA ALA A 395 3.81 30.39 37.07
C ALA A 395 3.98 28.88 37.33
N THR A 396 3.33 28.03 36.54
CA THR A 396 3.34 26.59 36.73
C THR A 396 4.29 25.87 35.76
N ALA A 397 4.39 26.32 34.51
CA ALA A 397 5.25 25.70 33.50
C ALA A 397 6.74 26.03 33.67
N LYS A 398 7.04 27.28 34.08
CA LYS A 398 8.44 27.73 34.20
C LYS A 398 9.26 26.93 35.21
N PRO A 399 8.77 26.65 36.43
CA PRO A 399 9.52 25.80 37.37
C PRO A 399 9.81 24.39 36.83
N LEU A 400 8.83 23.77 36.15
CA LEU A 400 9.01 22.45 35.52
C LEU A 400 9.99 22.52 34.35
N TYR A 401 9.92 23.56 33.54
CA TYR A 401 10.86 23.80 32.46
C TYR A 401 12.29 23.91 32.99
N ASP A 402 12.52 24.77 33.99
CA ASP A 402 13.84 24.97 34.58
C ASP A 402 14.37 23.65 35.19
N LYS A 403 13.52 22.90 35.91
CA LYS A 403 13.85 21.58 36.45
C LYS A 403 14.22 20.58 35.34
N CYS A 404 13.51 20.60 34.22
CA CYS A 404 13.81 19.75 33.05
C CYS A 404 15.17 20.11 32.44
N MET A 405 15.43 21.41 32.24
CA MET A 405 16.70 21.90 31.68
C MET A 405 17.90 21.61 32.57
N ASP A 406 17.72 21.61 33.89
CA ASP A 406 18.76 21.22 34.85
C ASP A 406 18.97 19.68 34.91
N PHE A 407 17.92 18.91 34.59
CA PHE A 407 17.96 17.44 34.67
C PHE A 407 18.58 16.81 33.42
N ILE A 408 18.34 17.33 32.22
CA ILE A 408 18.84 16.80 30.97
C ILE A 408 20.36 16.60 30.96
N PRO A 409 21.21 17.59 31.27
CA PRO A 409 22.65 17.41 31.28
C PRO A 409 23.13 16.42 32.35
N LYS A 410 22.45 16.35 33.48
CA LYS A 410 22.76 15.36 34.54
C LYS A 410 22.43 13.93 34.08
N TYR A 411 21.33 13.78 33.35
CA TYR A 411 20.93 12.50 32.79
C TYR A 411 21.88 12.05 31.67
N GLU A 412 22.30 12.95 30.78
CA GLU A 412 23.28 12.70 29.72
C GLU A 412 24.65 12.26 30.30
N ALA A 413 25.11 12.92 31.38
CA ALA A 413 26.41 12.64 31.98
C ALA A 413 26.44 11.32 32.80
N ASN A 414 25.29 10.79 33.21
CA ASN A 414 25.20 9.71 34.20
C ASN A 414 24.50 8.44 33.67
N LEU A 415 25.09 7.88 32.62
CA LEU A 415 24.53 6.80 31.79
C LEU A 415 24.16 5.50 32.51
N ARG A 416 24.57 5.27 33.80
CA ARG A 416 24.39 3.99 34.53
C ARG A 416 24.23 4.10 36.05
N GLY A 417 23.81 5.22 36.59
CA GLY A 417 23.64 5.40 38.03
C GLY A 417 22.24 5.05 38.52
N THR A 418 22.12 4.08 39.46
CA THR A 418 20.83 3.60 40.00
C THR A 418 19.98 4.71 40.65
N GLY A 419 20.58 5.84 41.06
CA GLY A 419 19.84 7.00 41.59
C GLY A 419 19.14 7.86 40.55
N ILE A 420 19.65 7.90 39.33
CA ILE A 420 19.11 8.74 38.26
C ILE A 420 17.78 8.18 37.69
N ASP A 421 17.63 6.85 37.72
CA ASP A 421 16.40 6.20 37.25
C ASP A 421 15.19 6.56 38.12
N LYS A 422 15.39 6.65 39.42
CA LYS A 422 14.35 7.08 40.34
C LYS A 422 13.98 8.56 40.09
N GLN A 423 14.99 9.42 39.97
CA GLN A 423 14.77 10.85 39.69
C GLN A 423 14.02 11.05 38.35
N TYR A 424 14.38 10.27 37.31
CA TYR A 424 13.66 10.28 36.03
C TYR A 424 12.19 9.88 36.22
N THR A 425 11.93 8.76 36.91
CA THR A 425 10.57 8.27 37.15
C THR A 425 9.72 9.28 37.94
N ASP A 426 10.30 9.93 38.97
CA ASP A 426 9.61 10.92 39.79
C ASP A 426 9.33 12.19 38.97
N PHE A 427 10.28 12.61 38.14
CA PHE A 427 10.07 13.74 37.23
C PHE A 427 9.01 13.46 36.15
N CYS A 428 8.99 12.23 35.58
CA CYS A 428 7.95 11.81 34.66
C CYS A 428 6.54 11.93 35.28
N LYS A 429 6.37 11.48 36.53
CA LYS A 429 5.07 11.61 37.23
C LYS A 429 4.63 13.06 37.37
N GLU A 430 5.54 13.93 37.78
CA GLU A 430 5.25 15.36 37.92
C GLU A 430 4.85 16.03 36.60
N VAL A 431 5.53 15.68 35.50
CA VAL A 431 5.20 16.15 34.15
C VAL A 431 3.86 15.60 33.68
N LEU A 432 3.57 14.32 33.91
CA LEU A 432 2.29 13.73 33.55
C LEU A 432 1.12 14.33 34.33
N GLU A 433 1.31 14.60 35.62
CA GLU A 433 0.33 15.30 36.46
C GLU A 433 0.09 16.70 35.95
N TYR A 434 1.15 17.42 35.58
CA TYR A 434 1.05 18.77 34.99
C TYR A 434 0.26 18.78 33.68
N PHE A 435 0.46 17.78 32.79
CA PHE A 435 -0.28 17.66 31.53
C PHE A 435 -1.61 16.93 31.68
N SER A 436 -1.93 16.37 32.82
CA SER A 436 -3.23 15.75 33.08
C SER A 436 -4.37 16.78 33.02
N ALA A 437 -5.54 16.33 32.61
CA ALA A 437 -6.76 17.14 32.62
C ALA A 437 -7.40 17.28 34.01
N GLY A 438 -6.74 16.86 35.08
CA GLY A 438 -7.29 16.87 36.45
C GLY A 438 -8.54 15.99 36.56
N ASP A 439 -9.65 16.53 37.06
CA ASP A 439 -10.95 15.82 37.19
C ASP A 439 -11.53 15.36 35.85
N GLY A 440 -11.08 15.94 34.73
CA GLY A 440 -11.43 15.54 33.38
C GLY A 440 -10.49 14.48 32.78
N ALA A 441 -9.60 13.87 33.55
CA ALA A 441 -8.64 12.88 33.05
C ALA A 441 -9.34 11.57 32.64
N ILE A 442 -8.84 10.94 31.56
CA ILE A 442 -9.34 9.67 31.06
C ILE A 442 -8.97 8.56 32.03
N LYS A 443 -9.97 7.81 32.51
CA LYS A 443 -9.78 6.72 33.48
C LYS A 443 -9.20 5.48 32.83
N ASN A 444 -9.73 5.08 31.66
CA ASN A 444 -9.24 3.93 30.90
C ASN A 444 -8.54 4.41 29.62
N LYS A 445 -7.22 4.51 29.67
CA LYS A 445 -6.42 4.98 28.55
C LYS A 445 -6.29 3.96 27.42
N ASP A 446 -6.59 2.68 27.65
CA ASP A 446 -6.61 1.64 26.64
C ASP A 446 -7.86 1.62 25.79
N SER A 447 -8.89 2.35 26.21
CA SER A 447 -10.18 2.40 25.50
C SER A 447 -10.05 3.07 24.13
N ILE A 448 -10.89 2.62 23.21
CA ILE A 448 -10.95 3.07 21.80
C ILE A 448 -11.00 4.59 21.64
N GLY A 449 -11.69 5.31 22.54
CA GLY A 449 -11.77 6.78 22.53
C GLY A 449 -10.44 7.49 22.83
N ASN A 450 -9.39 6.76 23.20
CA ASN A 450 -8.04 7.25 23.38
C ASN A 450 -7.03 6.65 22.39
N LEU A 451 -7.49 5.96 21.34
CA LEU A 451 -6.65 5.26 20.39
C LEU A 451 -6.82 5.82 18.98
N THR A 452 -5.74 5.88 18.22
CA THR A 452 -5.74 6.30 16.83
C THR A 452 -4.70 5.56 16.01
N LEU A 453 -4.80 5.62 14.67
CA LEU A 453 -3.81 5.05 13.77
C LEU A 453 -2.70 6.06 13.49
N LEU A 454 -1.45 5.61 13.60
CA LEU A 454 -0.29 6.42 13.28
C LEU A 454 0.74 5.59 12.52
N ASP A 455 1.46 6.23 11.58
CA ASP A 455 2.55 5.55 10.92
C ASP A 455 3.72 5.29 11.87
N TYR A 456 4.38 4.14 11.70
CA TYR A 456 5.45 3.67 12.58
C TYR A 456 6.61 4.66 12.73
N LYS A 457 6.95 5.43 11.68
CA LYS A 457 8.05 6.39 11.73
C LYS A 457 7.70 7.59 12.59
N THR A 458 6.50 8.14 12.39
CA THR A 458 5.98 9.26 13.19
C THR A 458 5.82 8.82 14.64
N ASN A 459 5.30 7.62 14.89
CA ASN A 459 5.15 7.07 16.22
C ASN A 459 6.50 6.99 16.96
N ARG A 460 7.57 6.51 16.32
CA ARG A 460 8.91 6.45 16.91
C ARG A 460 9.56 7.80 17.17
N GLU A 461 9.18 8.86 16.47
CA GLU A 461 9.77 10.19 16.66
C GLU A 461 9.38 10.79 18.02
N TYR A 462 8.19 10.54 18.53
CA TYR A 462 7.72 11.12 19.79
C TYR A 462 7.26 10.10 20.84
N GLN A 463 7.24 8.81 20.51
CA GLN A 463 6.95 7.71 21.45
C GLN A 463 5.86 8.08 22.48
N ASP A 464 6.13 7.82 23.78
CA ASP A 464 5.21 8.14 24.89
C ASP A 464 5.17 9.64 25.27
N ALA A 465 5.44 10.56 24.35
CA ALA A 465 5.40 11.99 24.64
C ALA A 465 3.98 12.44 25.08
N PRO A 466 3.88 13.48 25.91
CA PRO A 466 2.60 14.06 26.29
C PRO A 466 1.80 14.54 25.07
N PHE A 467 0.46 14.53 25.18
CA PHE A 467 -0.45 14.94 24.11
C PHE A 467 -0.06 16.27 23.42
N PRO A 468 0.33 17.36 24.13
CA PRO A 468 0.70 18.61 23.47
C PRO A 468 1.87 18.47 22.49
N TYR A 469 2.85 17.63 22.80
CA TYR A 469 3.98 17.40 21.92
C TYR A 469 3.58 16.57 20.70
N LYS A 470 2.81 15.49 20.89
CA LYS A 470 2.23 14.69 19.79
C LYS A 470 1.44 15.59 18.85
N ARG A 471 0.56 16.41 19.41
CA ARG A 471 -0.24 17.38 18.66
C ARG A 471 0.64 18.35 17.85
N HIS A 472 1.70 18.88 18.46
CA HIS A 472 2.64 19.76 17.77
C HIS A 472 3.29 19.06 16.57
N CYS A 473 3.77 17.83 16.76
CA CYS A 473 4.40 17.04 15.71
C CYS A 473 3.42 16.72 14.57
N ILE A 474 2.21 16.29 14.89
CA ILE A 474 1.17 15.98 13.90
C ILE A 474 0.83 17.21 13.06
N ILE A 475 0.63 18.37 13.69
CA ILE A 475 0.34 19.62 12.98
C ILE A 475 1.53 20.02 12.07
N ARG A 476 2.75 19.83 12.53
CA ARG A 476 3.95 20.13 11.74
C ARG A 476 4.05 19.22 10.51
N GLU A 477 3.84 17.90 10.68
CA GLU A 477 3.88 16.94 9.59
C GLU A 477 2.75 17.15 8.58
N ASP A 478 1.52 17.42 9.06
CA ASP A 478 0.37 17.75 8.20
C ASP A 478 0.64 18.99 7.35
N LYS A 479 1.18 20.08 7.97
CA LYS A 479 1.59 21.29 7.24
C LYS A 479 2.71 21.06 6.24
N ALA A 480 3.63 20.14 6.53
CA ALA A 480 4.73 19.82 5.63
C ALA A 480 4.26 19.00 4.41
N GLY A 481 3.14 18.29 4.50
CA GLY A 481 2.56 17.48 3.42
C GLY A 481 3.46 16.33 2.95
N LYS A 482 4.44 15.93 3.77
CA LYS A 482 5.44 14.92 3.39
C LYS A 482 4.99 13.49 3.64
N ARG A 483 4.04 13.29 4.53
CA ARG A 483 3.53 11.97 4.94
C ARG A 483 2.01 11.95 4.84
N PHE A 484 1.49 10.79 4.51
CA PHE A 484 0.05 10.57 4.55
C PHE A 484 -0.41 10.53 6.00
N MET A 485 -1.44 11.32 6.31
CA MET A 485 -2.08 11.31 7.62
C MET A 485 -3.57 11.03 7.46
N PRO A 486 -4.08 9.93 8.06
CA PRO A 486 -5.50 9.63 8.02
C PRO A 486 -6.33 10.78 8.61
N ILE A 487 -7.46 11.06 7.99
CA ILE A 487 -8.28 12.23 8.35
C ILE A 487 -8.78 12.17 9.80
N GLY A 488 -9.12 10.97 10.30
CA GLY A 488 -9.54 10.76 11.68
C GLY A 488 -8.41 11.07 12.66
N THR A 489 -7.19 10.58 12.39
CA THR A 489 -6.00 10.86 13.20
C THR A 489 -5.71 12.34 13.25
N ARG A 490 -5.67 13.01 12.10
CA ARG A 490 -5.47 14.45 12.03
C ARG A 490 -6.49 15.22 12.85
N ASN A 491 -7.76 14.90 12.70
CA ASN A 491 -8.88 15.57 13.36
C ASN A 491 -8.84 15.40 14.89
N VAL A 492 -8.41 14.24 15.39
CA VAL A 492 -8.20 13.99 16.81
C VAL A 492 -7.17 14.97 17.39
N PHE A 493 -5.99 15.06 16.79
CA PHE A 493 -4.95 15.95 17.27
C PHE A 493 -5.25 17.44 17.03
N LEU A 494 -6.11 17.77 16.06
CA LEU A 494 -6.67 19.12 15.90
C LEU A 494 -7.81 19.40 16.88
N LYS A 495 -8.28 18.40 17.64
CA LYS A 495 -9.44 18.47 18.55
C LYS A 495 -10.74 18.85 17.82
N TYR A 496 -10.87 18.40 16.57
CA TYR A 496 -12.03 18.72 15.74
C TYR A 496 -13.34 18.09 16.25
N TYR A 497 -13.24 16.99 16.98
CA TYR A 497 -14.40 16.26 17.52
C TYR A 497 -14.82 16.71 18.92
N SER A 498 -14.09 17.64 19.53
CA SER A 498 -14.41 18.16 20.86
C SER A 498 -15.64 19.04 20.82
N ASN A 499 -16.61 18.80 21.71
CA ASN A 499 -17.84 19.56 21.82
C ASN A 499 -17.65 20.86 22.64
N SER A 500 -16.65 21.66 22.37
CA SER A 500 -16.51 22.94 23.06
C SER A 500 -17.28 24.03 22.32
N ASN A 501 -18.58 24.18 22.63
CA ASN A 501 -19.36 25.37 22.31
C ASN A 501 -18.95 26.60 23.16
N THR A 502 -17.94 26.46 24.01
CA THR A 502 -17.36 27.53 24.82
C THR A 502 -16.00 27.88 24.24
N GLU A 503 -15.62 29.14 24.29
CA GLU A 503 -14.27 29.61 23.98
C GLU A 503 -13.27 28.69 24.67
N SER A 504 -12.73 27.70 23.91
CA SER A 504 -11.75 26.78 24.46
C SER A 504 -10.50 27.57 24.81
N SER A 505 -10.14 27.58 26.08
CA SER A 505 -8.90 28.19 26.51
C SER A 505 -7.72 27.52 25.79
N PHE A 506 -6.62 28.23 25.61
CA PHE A 506 -5.38 27.60 25.07
C PHE A 506 -4.99 26.33 25.87
N ILE A 507 -5.34 26.31 27.15
CA ILE A 507 -5.11 25.18 28.06
C ILE A 507 -5.90 23.95 27.60
N ASP A 508 -7.17 24.11 27.25
CA ASP A 508 -8.01 23.02 26.76
C ASP A 508 -7.47 22.46 25.44
N ALA A 509 -6.91 23.32 24.59
CA ALA A 509 -6.27 22.89 23.36
C ALA A 509 -5.01 22.02 23.58
N MET A 510 -4.38 22.12 24.74
CA MET A 510 -3.13 21.41 25.08
C MET A 510 -3.35 20.16 25.95
N ARG A 511 -4.59 19.73 26.13
CA ARG A 511 -4.95 18.56 26.93
C ARG A 511 -5.90 17.67 26.16
N TRP A 512 -5.82 16.37 26.39
CA TRP A 512 -6.81 15.39 25.93
C TRP A 512 -7.64 14.96 27.14
N SER A 513 -8.91 15.30 27.15
CA SER A 513 -9.81 15.17 28.30
C SER A 513 -11.03 14.31 28.00
N MET A 514 -11.83 13.94 29.02
CA MET A 514 -13.05 13.17 28.83
C MET A 514 -14.02 13.78 27.79
N PRO A 515 -14.30 15.11 27.76
CA PRO A 515 -15.11 15.68 26.68
C PRO A 515 -14.55 15.43 25.26
N ASP A 516 -13.21 15.41 25.11
CA ASP A 516 -12.56 15.09 23.83
C ASP A 516 -12.73 13.61 23.49
N PHE A 517 -12.50 12.75 24.49
CA PHE A 517 -12.69 11.31 24.40
C PHE A 517 -14.13 10.96 23.98
N ASP A 518 -15.13 11.52 24.69
CA ASP A 518 -16.55 11.29 24.43
C ASP A 518 -16.95 11.83 23.05
N GLY A 519 -16.43 12.98 22.66
CA GLY A 519 -16.66 13.57 21.35
C GLY A 519 -16.10 12.70 20.22
N TYR A 520 -14.88 12.18 20.38
CA TYR A 520 -14.25 11.32 19.42
C TYR A 520 -14.96 9.94 19.33
N LEU A 521 -15.28 9.33 20.47
CA LEU A 521 -16.04 8.06 20.52
C LEU A 521 -17.40 8.21 19.83
N ARG A 522 -18.11 9.29 20.09
CA ARG A 522 -19.38 9.60 19.42
C ARG A 522 -19.22 9.73 17.91
N GLU A 523 -18.14 10.35 17.44
CA GLU A 523 -17.88 10.47 16.00
C GLU A 523 -17.56 9.11 15.35
N ILE A 524 -16.84 8.23 16.07
CA ILE A 524 -16.64 6.85 15.61
C ILE A 524 -18.01 6.19 15.42
N HIS A 525 -18.91 6.25 16.43
CA HIS A 525 -20.26 5.72 16.33
C HIS A 525 -21.05 6.33 15.17
N ASN A 526 -21.11 7.65 15.07
CA ASN A 526 -21.82 8.35 13.98
C ASN A 526 -21.35 7.88 12.60
N THR A 527 -20.08 7.52 12.48
CA THR A 527 -19.49 7.11 11.21
C THR A 527 -19.77 5.64 10.87
N VAL A 528 -19.72 4.72 11.85
CA VAL A 528 -19.72 3.28 11.57
C VAL A 528 -20.93 2.49 12.07
N ASP A 529 -21.82 3.07 12.90
CA ASP A 529 -22.95 2.34 13.50
C ASP A 529 -23.89 1.75 12.45
N VAL A 530 -24.08 2.41 11.31
CA VAL A 530 -24.90 1.89 10.20
C VAL A 530 -24.33 0.55 9.71
N ILE A 531 -23.01 0.41 9.66
CA ILE A 531 -22.32 -0.82 9.25
C ILE A 531 -22.51 -1.89 10.33
N PHE A 532 -22.29 -1.54 11.60
CA PHE A 532 -22.37 -2.47 12.73
C PHE A 532 -23.81 -2.94 13.02
N ASN A 533 -24.83 -2.19 12.60
CA ASN A 533 -26.23 -2.52 12.78
C ASN A 533 -26.88 -3.16 11.54
N VAL A 534 -26.11 -3.50 10.50
CA VAL A 534 -26.65 -4.06 9.24
C VAL A 534 -27.49 -5.32 9.44
N PHE A 535 -27.17 -6.14 10.45
CA PHE A 535 -27.93 -7.35 10.77
C PHE A 535 -29.14 -7.09 11.70
N ASN A 536 -29.18 -5.94 12.39
CA ASN A 536 -30.29 -5.57 13.29
C ASN A 536 -31.44 -4.91 12.53
N SER A 537 -31.18 -4.29 11.38
CA SER A 537 -32.22 -3.63 10.57
C SER A 537 -33.18 -4.61 9.85
N ASN A 538 -32.87 -5.90 9.81
CA ASN A 538 -33.76 -6.92 9.24
C ASN A 538 -34.91 -7.35 10.16
N SER A 539 -34.98 -6.86 11.41
CA SER A 539 -36.07 -7.19 12.35
C SER A 539 -37.30 -6.26 12.28
N THR A 540 -37.22 -5.18 11.49
CA THR A 540 -38.32 -4.18 11.41
C THR A 540 -39.13 -4.25 10.10
N GLU A 541 -38.72 -5.04 9.09
CA GLU A 541 -39.51 -5.18 7.85
C GLU A 541 -40.60 -6.29 7.87
N THR A 542 -40.83 -6.93 9.02
CA THR A 542 -41.82 -8.02 9.13
C THR A 542 -43.18 -7.65 9.76
N TYR A 543 -43.43 -6.36 9.99
CA TYR A 543 -44.76 -5.94 10.48
C TYR A 543 -45.27 -4.70 9.72
N GLU A 544 -45.75 -4.94 8.51
CA GLU A 544 -46.91 -4.26 7.92
C GLU A 544 -47.35 -5.07 6.70
N ARG A 545 -48.31 -5.95 6.95
CA ARG A 545 -49.25 -6.50 5.97
C ARG A 545 -50.66 -6.10 6.36
#